data_7df7614b6f85fbd6f04a5038066cb76e
#
_entry.id   7df7614b6f85fbd6f04a5038066cb76e
#
_cell.length_a   1.000
_cell.length_b   1.000
_cell.length_c   1.000
_cell.angle_alpha   90.00
_cell.angle_beta   90.00
_cell.angle_gamma   90.00
#
_symmetry.space_group_name_H-M   'P 1'
#
loop_
_entity.id
_entity.type
_entity.pdbx_description
1 polymer ?
#
loop_
_entity_poly.entity_id
_entity_poly.type
_entity_poly.pdbx_seq_one_letter_code
_entity_poly.pdbx_strand_id
1 'polypeptide(L)'
;MIKAFLFDLDGVFYEDNQLLPGANTILEWLQEKQIPYRFITNNTTLPRKKLIEKLNRLGLKVIEDQLISANYAGVLYLKKQQVKRCRLVLRKAAKADYKDFDISSDAPEAIV
;
A
#
# COMPACT_ATOMS: atom_id res chain seq x y z
N MET A 1 0.03 -23.37 14.45
CA MET A 1 -0.18 -22.04 15.08
C MET A 1 -0.08 -20.95 14.01
N ILE A 2 -1.05 -20.06 13.94
CA ILE A 2 -1.02 -18.89 13.06
C ILE A 2 0.00 -17.89 13.60
N LYS A 3 0.95 -17.48 12.77
CA LYS A 3 2.04 -16.58 13.17
C LYS A 3 1.87 -15.14 12.70
N ALA A 4 1.06 -14.91 11.66
CA ALA A 4 0.83 -13.58 11.10
C ALA A 4 -0.43 -13.56 10.22
N PHE A 5 -0.93 -12.36 9.95
CA PHE A 5 -2.04 -12.14 9.02
C PHE A 5 -1.63 -11.20 7.90
N LEU A 6 -2.10 -11.48 6.70
CA LEU A 6 -2.14 -10.57 5.57
C LEU A 6 -3.60 -10.30 5.23
N PHE A 7 -3.99 -9.05 5.25
CA PHE A 7 -5.35 -8.63 4.98
C PHE A 7 -5.44 -7.84 3.67
N ASP A 8 -6.39 -8.18 2.84
CA ASP A 8 -6.89 -7.27 1.83
C ASP A 8 -7.69 -6.14 2.51
N LEU A 9 -7.89 -5.02 1.83
CA LEU A 9 -8.55 -3.84 2.38
C LEU A 9 -9.96 -3.65 1.81
N ASP A 10 -10.08 -3.49 0.50
CA ASP A 10 -11.34 -3.20 -0.17
C ASP A 10 -12.29 -4.38 -0.07
N GLY A 11 -13.50 -4.16 0.49
CA GLY A 11 -14.47 -5.23 0.74
C GLY A 11 -14.16 -6.12 1.94
N VAL A 12 -13.04 -5.92 2.65
CA VAL A 12 -12.64 -6.68 3.84
C VAL A 12 -12.64 -5.82 5.09
N PHE A 13 -12.04 -4.64 5.05
CA PHE A 13 -12.02 -3.67 6.17
C PHE A 13 -12.91 -2.46 5.94
N TYR A 14 -13.13 -2.09 4.69
CA TYR A 14 -14.02 -1.00 4.33
C TYR A 14 -14.69 -1.28 2.98
N GLU A 15 -15.80 -0.64 2.76
CA GLU A 15 -16.51 -0.60 1.49
C GLU A 15 -16.91 0.85 1.21
N ASP A 16 -16.61 1.34 0.00
CA ASP A 16 -16.74 2.76 -0.38
C ASP A 16 -15.98 3.68 0.61
N ASN A 17 -16.68 4.36 1.48
CA ASN A 17 -16.12 5.29 2.47
C ASN A 17 -16.53 4.93 3.91
N GLN A 18 -16.86 3.67 4.17
CA GLN A 18 -17.28 3.21 5.50
C GLN A 18 -16.49 1.96 5.90
N LEU A 19 -16.03 1.95 7.16
CA LEU A 19 -15.47 0.73 7.74
C LEU A 19 -16.56 -0.33 7.89
N LEU A 20 -16.18 -1.56 7.60
CA LEU A 20 -17.04 -2.71 7.88
C LEU A 20 -17.09 -2.98 9.39
N PRO A 21 -18.24 -3.50 9.90
CA PRO A 21 -18.35 -3.90 11.30
C PRO A 21 -17.25 -4.87 11.72
N GLY A 22 -16.64 -4.62 12.88
CA GLY A 22 -15.58 -5.48 13.41
C GLY A 22 -14.16 -5.18 12.90
N ALA A 23 -13.99 -4.23 11.96
CA ALA A 23 -12.67 -3.87 11.42
C ALA A 23 -11.66 -3.50 12.51
N ASN A 24 -12.02 -2.60 13.41
CA ASN A 24 -11.13 -2.22 14.51
C ASN A 24 -11.04 -3.31 15.58
N THR A 25 -12.12 -4.04 15.85
CA THR A 25 -12.15 -5.11 16.84
C THR A 25 -11.12 -6.20 16.56
N ILE A 26 -11.00 -6.63 15.30
CA ILE A 26 -10.00 -7.64 14.94
C ILE A 26 -8.58 -7.12 15.09
N LEU A 27 -8.32 -5.85 14.76
CA LEU A 27 -6.98 -5.26 14.90
C LEU A 27 -6.59 -5.10 16.37
N GLU A 28 -7.50 -4.68 17.23
CA GLU A 28 -7.30 -4.60 18.68
C GLU A 28 -6.97 -5.99 19.25
N TRP A 29 -7.74 -7.00 18.88
CA TRP A 29 -7.49 -8.39 19.29
C TRP A 29 -6.09 -8.88 18.85
N LEU A 30 -5.69 -8.60 17.60
CA LEU A 30 -4.36 -8.97 17.11
C LEU A 30 -3.24 -8.27 17.88
N GLN A 31 -3.44 -7.00 18.22
CA GLN A 31 -2.49 -6.22 19.03
C GLN A 31 -2.37 -6.78 20.44
N GLU A 32 -3.48 -7.09 21.09
CA GLU A 32 -3.49 -7.71 22.42
C GLU A 32 -2.76 -9.07 22.44
N LYS A 33 -2.96 -9.86 21.39
CA LYS A 33 -2.28 -11.16 21.22
C LYS A 33 -0.87 -11.05 20.67
N GLN A 34 -0.39 -9.86 20.36
CA GLN A 34 0.92 -9.62 19.75
C GLN A 34 1.14 -10.40 18.43
N ILE A 35 0.08 -10.60 17.67
CA ILE A 35 0.13 -11.27 16.37
C ILE A 35 0.39 -10.22 15.29
N PRO A 36 1.51 -10.30 14.55
CA PRO A 36 1.83 -9.34 13.52
C PRO A 36 0.86 -9.44 12.34
N TYR A 37 0.55 -8.30 11.73
CA TYR A 37 -0.27 -8.23 10.55
C TYR A 37 0.20 -7.15 9.58
N ARG A 38 -0.18 -7.29 8.32
CA ARG A 38 0.03 -6.30 7.25
C ARG A 38 -1.23 -6.24 6.39
N PHE A 39 -1.42 -5.09 5.78
CA PHE A 39 -2.44 -4.89 4.75
C PHE A 39 -1.81 -4.94 3.37
N ILE A 40 -2.49 -5.58 2.44
CA ILE A 40 -2.14 -5.58 1.02
C ILE A 40 -3.32 -5.02 0.22
N THR A 41 -3.02 -4.27 -0.81
CA THR A 41 -4.05 -3.72 -1.70
C THR A 41 -3.57 -3.65 -3.14
N ASN A 42 -4.44 -3.98 -4.07
CA ASN A 42 -4.21 -3.81 -5.50
C ASN A 42 -4.52 -2.39 -6.01
N ASN A 43 -4.81 -1.45 -5.12
CA ASN A 43 -5.04 -0.07 -5.51
C ASN A 43 -3.77 0.53 -6.15
N THR A 44 -3.91 0.98 -7.40
CA THR A 44 -2.85 1.62 -8.18
C THR A 44 -3.13 3.10 -8.45
N THR A 45 -4.24 3.64 -7.95
CA THR A 45 -4.71 4.98 -8.28
C THR A 45 -4.18 6.06 -7.36
N LEU A 46 -3.88 5.70 -6.11
CA LEU A 46 -3.36 6.60 -5.09
C LEU A 46 -1.96 6.17 -4.64
N PRO A 47 -1.08 7.12 -4.31
CA PRO A 47 0.17 6.79 -3.65
C PRO A 47 -0.10 6.23 -2.24
N ARG A 48 0.83 5.42 -1.74
CA ARG A 48 0.75 4.75 -0.43
C ARG A 48 0.39 5.71 0.70
N LYS A 49 1.03 6.87 0.75
CA LYS A 49 0.75 7.90 1.77
C LYS A 49 -0.71 8.36 1.77
N LYS A 50 -1.28 8.58 0.58
CA LYS A 50 -2.68 9.01 0.44
C LYS A 50 -3.67 7.89 0.80
N LEU A 51 -3.33 6.64 0.54
CA LEU A 51 -4.11 5.49 1.01
C LEU A 51 -4.14 5.44 2.54
N ILE A 52 -3.02 5.63 3.19
CA ILE A 52 -2.93 5.66 4.66
C ILE A 52 -3.76 6.82 5.23
N GLU A 53 -3.65 8.01 4.66
CA GLU A 53 -4.48 9.16 5.06
C GLU A 53 -5.98 8.87 4.91
N LYS A 54 -6.39 8.21 3.81
CA LYS A 54 -7.77 7.78 3.59
C LYS A 54 -8.22 6.80 4.68
N LEU A 55 -7.44 5.76 4.94
CA LEU A 55 -7.78 4.73 5.94
C LEU A 55 -7.90 5.33 7.35
N ASN A 56 -6.99 6.22 7.72
CA ASN A 56 -7.03 6.91 9.00
C ASN A 56 -8.26 7.81 9.13
N ARG A 57 -8.67 8.49 8.07
CA ARG A 57 -9.92 9.28 8.06
C ARG A 57 -11.17 8.41 8.20
N LEU A 58 -11.15 7.19 7.70
CA LEU A 58 -12.24 6.22 7.87
C LEU A 58 -12.29 5.64 9.29
N GLY A 59 -11.26 5.88 10.11
CA GLY A 59 -11.16 5.38 11.48
C GLY A 59 -10.31 4.12 11.64
N LEU A 60 -9.65 3.65 10.57
CA LEU A 60 -8.72 2.53 10.63
C LEU A 60 -7.30 3.05 10.83
N LYS A 61 -6.70 2.78 11.99
CA LYS A 61 -5.32 3.19 12.28
C LYS A 61 -4.32 2.33 11.52
N VAL A 62 -3.69 2.91 10.50
CA VAL A 62 -2.68 2.25 9.68
C VAL A 62 -1.43 3.13 9.61
N ILE A 63 -0.26 2.54 9.76
CA ILE A 63 1.05 3.18 9.55
C ILE A 63 1.72 2.64 8.28
N GLU A 64 2.73 3.36 7.80
CA GLU A 64 3.40 3.02 6.53
C GLU A 64 3.93 1.59 6.50
N ASP A 65 4.54 1.12 7.58
CA ASP A 65 5.11 -0.22 7.67
C ASP A 65 4.07 -1.35 7.59
N GLN A 66 2.80 -1.03 7.78
CA GLN A 66 1.71 -2.01 7.76
C GLN A 66 1.05 -2.15 6.38
N LEU A 67 1.31 -1.23 5.44
CA LEU A 67 0.61 -1.21 4.15
C LEU A 67 1.54 -1.51 2.99
N ILE A 68 1.19 -2.52 2.20
CA ILE A 68 1.81 -2.85 0.93
C ILE A 68 0.77 -2.63 -0.17
N SER A 69 0.93 -1.54 -0.93
CA SER A 69 0.15 -1.30 -2.14
C SER A 69 0.83 -1.92 -3.37
N ALA A 70 0.08 -2.10 -4.45
CA ALA A 70 0.64 -2.58 -5.71
C ALA A 70 1.78 -1.68 -6.20
N ASN A 71 1.61 -0.35 -6.13
CA ASN A 71 2.66 0.60 -6.50
C ASN A 71 3.91 0.45 -5.62
N TYR A 72 3.73 0.33 -4.31
CA TYR A 72 4.86 0.17 -3.39
C TYR A 72 5.60 -1.15 -3.60
N ALA A 73 4.88 -2.24 -3.87
CA ALA A 73 5.49 -3.50 -4.25
C ALA A 73 6.33 -3.37 -5.53
N GLY A 74 5.82 -2.63 -6.52
CA GLY A 74 6.58 -2.28 -7.74
C GLY A 74 7.86 -1.51 -7.43
N VAL A 75 7.78 -0.49 -6.57
CA VAL A 75 8.96 0.29 -6.13
C VAL A 75 10.01 -0.63 -5.49
N LEU A 76 9.59 -1.50 -4.57
CA LEU A 76 10.51 -2.44 -3.90
C LEU A 76 11.17 -3.40 -4.89
N TYR A 77 10.39 -3.92 -5.84
CA TYR A 77 10.90 -4.80 -6.88
C TYR A 77 11.94 -4.10 -7.76
N LEU A 78 11.65 -2.90 -8.26
CA LEU A 78 12.58 -2.14 -9.10
C LEU A 78 13.85 -1.77 -8.35
N LYS A 79 13.75 -1.38 -7.08
CA LYS A 79 14.94 -1.13 -6.24
C LYS A 79 15.80 -2.39 -6.08
N LYS A 80 15.18 -3.54 -5.85
CA LYS A 80 15.89 -4.84 -5.79
C LYS A 80 16.60 -5.18 -7.09
N GLN A 81 16.03 -4.81 -8.24
CA GLN A 81 16.63 -4.98 -9.57
C GLN A 81 17.65 -3.88 -9.91
N GLN A 82 17.91 -2.94 -9.00
CA GLN A 82 18.83 -1.81 -9.19
C GLN A 82 18.45 -0.89 -10.36
N VAL A 83 17.18 -0.87 -10.74
CA VAL A 83 16.63 0.06 -11.73
C VAL A 83 16.70 1.48 -11.21
N LYS A 84 17.14 2.42 -12.04
CA LYS A 84 17.22 3.85 -11.70
C LYS A 84 16.30 4.72 -12.55
N ARG A 85 16.07 4.32 -13.80
CA ARG A 85 15.26 5.06 -14.78
C ARG A 85 14.05 4.26 -15.16
N CYS A 86 12.86 4.85 -15.01
CA CYS A 86 11.63 4.18 -15.43
C CYS A 86 10.66 5.14 -16.12
N ARG A 87 9.86 4.59 -17.03
CA ARG A 87 8.73 5.27 -17.63
C ARG A 87 7.46 4.86 -16.91
N LEU A 88 6.68 5.84 -16.47
CA LEU A 88 5.46 5.58 -15.71
C LEU A 88 4.23 5.76 -16.58
N VAL A 89 3.44 4.70 -16.72
CA VAL A 89 2.12 4.68 -17.37
C VAL A 89 1.07 4.52 -16.29
N LEU A 90 1.01 5.51 -15.39
CA LEU A 90 0.19 5.54 -14.19
C LEU A 90 -0.63 6.82 -14.10
N ARG A 91 -1.68 6.80 -13.28
CA ARG A 91 -2.37 8.03 -12.89
C ARG A 91 -1.41 9.00 -12.23
N LYS A 92 -1.60 10.31 -12.49
CA LYS A 92 -0.70 11.37 -12.00
C LYS A 92 -0.41 11.27 -10.50
N ALA A 93 -1.44 11.05 -9.68
CA ALA A 93 -1.28 10.94 -8.23
C ALA A 93 -0.39 9.76 -7.82
N ALA A 94 -0.55 8.60 -8.45
CA ALA A 94 0.20 7.39 -8.14
C ALA A 94 1.70 7.49 -8.45
N LYS A 95 2.10 8.39 -9.34
CA LYS A 95 3.52 8.63 -9.67
C LYS A 95 4.35 9.07 -8.48
N ALA A 96 3.74 9.61 -7.43
CA ALA A 96 4.43 10.05 -6.23
C ALA A 96 5.18 8.92 -5.49
N ASP A 97 4.75 7.66 -5.60
CA ASP A 97 5.45 6.52 -5.02
C ASP A 97 6.81 6.25 -5.68
N TYR A 98 6.99 6.72 -6.92
CA TYR A 98 8.19 6.51 -7.74
C TYR A 98 9.16 7.70 -7.73
N LYS A 99 9.09 8.56 -6.72
CA LYS A 99 9.90 9.79 -6.61
C LYS A 99 11.41 9.56 -6.60
N ASP A 100 11.85 8.37 -6.19
CA ASP A 100 13.28 8.01 -6.12
C ASP A 100 13.86 7.56 -7.47
N PHE A 101 13.02 7.46 -8.51
CA PHE A 101 13.44 7.07 -9.85
C PHE A 101 13.50 8.28 -10.79
N ASP A 102 14.44 8.25 -11.74
CA ASP A 102 14.43 9.18 -12.86
C ASP A 102 13.34 8.77 -13.85
N ILE A 103 12.31 9.60 -13.97
CA ILE A 103 11.16 9.39 -14.86
C ILE A 103 11.22 10.26 -16.13
N SER A 104 12.25 11.09 -16.27
CA SER A 104 12.43 12.03 -17.40
C SER A 104 13.30 11.47 -18.52
N SER A 105 13.99 10.36 -18.29
CA SER A 105 14.91 9.77 -19.26
C SER A 105 14.19 9.20 -20.48
N ASP A 106 14.76 9.44 -21.69
CA ASP A 106 14.33 8.83 -22.95
C ASP A 106 14.76 7.36 -23.07
N ALA A 107 15.66 6.90 -22.19
CA ALA A 107 16.15 5.53 -22.16
C ALA A 107 15.79 4.84 -20.84
N PRO A 108 14.50 4.51 -20.62
CA PRO A 108 14.06 3.85 -19.40
C PRO A 108 14.58 2.40 -19.34
N GLU A 109 14.91 1.96 -18.13
CA GLU A 109 15.28 0.58 -17.84
C GLU A 109 14.06 -0.30 -17.52
N ALA A 110 12.96 0.35 -17.13
CA ALA A 110 11.69 -0.30 -16.84
C ALA A 110 10.49 0.59 -17.24
N ILE A 111 9.38 -0.07 -17.50
CA ILE A 111 8.06 0.57 -17.72
C ILE A 111 7.12 0.07 -16.63
N VAL A 112 6.40 0.99 -15.99
CA VAL A 112 5.46 0.69 -14.91
C VAL A 112 4.06 1.11 -15.32
#